data_d9b9de1dae91d441eff0b7597ff566b5
#
_entry.id   d9b9de1dae91d441eff0b7597ff566b5
#
_cell.length_a   1.000
_cell.length_b   1.000
_cell.length_c   1.000
_cell.angle_alpha   90.00
_cell.angle_beta   90.00
_cell.angle_gamma   90.00
#
_symmetry.space_group_name_H-M   'P 1'
#
loop_
_entity.id
_entity.type
_entity.pdbx_description
1 polymer ?
#
loop_
_entity_poly.entity_id
_entity_poly.type
_entity_poly.pdbx_seq_one_letter_code
_entity_poly.pdbx_strand_id
1 'polypeptide(L)' 'MKVKMRYEYTVTKESGEAEIMKAMSWKKLIKLLLLKYPKFSGWCTYINKKGHVQVRAFENGKERINKSKGN' A
#
# COMPACT_ATOMS: atom_id res chain seq x y z
N MET A 1 28.91 -1.62 4.55
CA MET A 1 27.82 -0.89 3.92
C MET A 1 26.48 -1.42 4.35
N LYS A 2 25.58 -0.54 4.69
CA LYS A 2 24.28 -0.95 5.14
C LYS A 2 23.34 -1.20 3.97
N VAL A 3 22.66 -2.32 4.05
CA VAL A 3 21.64 -2.64 3.06
C VAL A 3 20.31 -2.15 3.61
N LYS A 4 19.70 -1.24 2.90
CA LYS A 4 18.39 -0.75 3.31
C LYS A 4 17.32 -1.73 2.90
N MET A 5 16.50 -2.12 3.83
CA MET A 5 15.42 -3.03 3.54
C MET A 5 14.29 -2.29 2.86
N ARG A 6 13.85 -2.84 1.76
CA ARG A 6 12.68 -2.32 1.07
C ARG A 6 11.58 -3.35 1.15
N TYR A 7 10.41 -2.86 1.42
CA TYR A 7 9.25 -3.73 1.47
C TYR A 7 8.57 -3.76 0.11
N GLU A 8 8.11 -4.93 -0.26
CA GLU A 8 7.36 -5.08 -1.49
C GLU A 8 5.88 -4.92 -1.18
N TYR A 9 5.23 -4.09 -1.96
CA TYR A 9 3.81 -3.84 -1.83
C TYR A 9 3.14 -4.22 -3.13
N THR A 10 2.14 -5.08 -3.05
CA THR A 10 1.36 -5.44 -4.22
C THR A 10 0.21 -4.45 -4.33
N VAL A 11 0.25 -3.64 -5.36
CA VAL A 11 -0.76 -2.61 -5.58
C VAL A 11 -1.74 -3.15 -6.62
N THR A 12 -2.97 -3.38 -6.19
CA THR A 12 -4.00 -3.90 -7.08
C THR A 12 -5.01 -2.80 -7.37
N LYS A 13 -5.17 -2.49 -8.64
CA LYS A 13 -6.14 -1.49 -9.06
C LYS A 13 -7.54 -2.07 -9.06
N GLU A 14 -8.51 -1.18 -9.00
CA GLU A 14 -9.91 -1.58 -9.03
C GLU A 14 -10.23 -2.38 -10.29
N SER A 15 -9.52 -2.09 -11.38
CA SER A 15 -9.72 -2.81 -12.63
C SER A 15 -9.19 -4.25 -12.59
N GLY A 16 -8.42 -4.57 -11.55
CA GLY A 16 -7.86 -5.91 -11.42
C GLY A 16 -6.39 -6.00 -11.75
N GLU A 17 -5.83 -4.94 -12.32
CA GLU A 17 -4.40 -4.93 -12.61
C GLU A 17 -3.59 -4.79 -11.34
N ALA A 18 -2.52 -5.55 -11.25
CA ALA A 18 -1.66 -5.51 -10.08
C ALA A 18 -0.24 -5.22 -10.50
N GLU A 19 0.46 -4.47 -9.65
CA GLU A 19 1.87 -4.24 -9.88
C GLU A 19 2.57 -4.22 -8.53
N ILE A 20 3.86 -4.49 -8.54
CA ILE A 20 4.64 -4.51 -7.32
C ILE A 20 5.41 -3.22 -7.23
N MET A 21 5.26 -2.54 -6.10
CA MET A 21 6.02 -1.34 -5.80
C MET A 21 6.86 -1.59 -4.56
N LYS A 22 8.04 -1.03 -4.56
CA LYS A 22 8.95 -1.18 -3.43
C LYS A 22 9.18 0.16 -2.77
N ALA A 23 9.15 0.17 -1.47
CA ALA A 23 9.40 1.38 -0.72
C ALA A 23 9.98 1.02 0.64
N MET A 24 10.63 1.98 1.27
CA MET A 24 11.28 1.74 2.54
C MET A 24 10.32 1.86 3.70
N SER A 25 9.17 2.49 3.47
CA SER A 25 8.16 2.61 4.51
C SER A 25 6.80 2.79 3.85
N TRP A 26 5.77 2.59 4.66
CA TRP A 26 4.41 2.78 4.18
C TRP A 26 4.16 4.21 3.70
N LYS A 27 4.66 5.17 4.46
CA LYS A 27 4.49 6.57 4.09
C LYS A 27 5.14 6.89 2.75
N LYS A 28 6.32 6.32 2.51
CA LYS A 28 7.00 6.54 1.25
C LYS A 28 6.27 5.85 0.11
N LEU A 29 5.72 4.68 0.39
CA LEU A 29 4.92 4.01 -0.62
C LEU A 29 3.73 4.84 -1.03
N ILE A 30 3.02 5.41 -0.06
CA ILE A 30 1.84 6.23 -0.36
C ILE A 30 2.23 7.40 -1.25
N LYS A 31 3.34 8.06 -0.94
CA LYS A 31 3.79 9.18 -1.77
C LYS A 31 4.06 8.75 -3.20
N LEU A 32 4.76 7.63 -3.37
CA LEU A 32 5.07 7.14 -4.70
C LEU A 32 3.80 6.73 -5.43
N LEU A 33 2.92 6.05 -4.73
CA LEU A 33 1.68 5.57 -5.31
C LEU A 33 0.83 6.73 -5.82
N LEU A 34 0.67 7.75 -5.01
CA LEU A 34 -0.17 8.88 -5.38
C LEU A 34 0.48 9.79 -6.41
N LEU A 35 1.81 9.77 -6.50
CA LEU A 35 2.48 10.46 -7.59
C LEU A 35 2.16 9.79 -8.91
N LYS A 36 2.13 8.47 -8.90
CA LYS A 36 1.86 7.71 -10.10
C LYS A 36 0.37 7.65 -10.42
N TYR A 37 -0.43 7.51 -9.39
CA TYR A 37 -1.89 7.40 -9.54
C TYR A 37 -2.56 8.33 -8.53
N PRO A 38 -2.72 9.61 -8.87
CA PRO A 38 -3.26 10.59 -7.91
C PRO A 38 -4.64 10.25 -7.37
N LYS A 39 -5.43 9.54 -8.16
CA LYS A 39 -6.77 9.14 -7.73
C LYS A 39 -6.89 7.64 -7.64
N PHE A 40 -5.87 7.03 -7.10
CA PHE A 40 -5.82 5.58 -7.02
C PHE A 40 -7.01 5.01 -6.26
N SER A 41 -7.63 4.00 -6.84
CA SER A 41 -8.68 3.22 -6.19
C SER A 41 -8.29 1.75 -6.31
N GLY A 42 -8.36 1.04 -5.20
CA GLY A 42 -7.96 -0.34 -5.14
C GLY A 42 -7.43 -0.66 -3.77
N TRP A 43 -6.40 -1.51 -3.72
CA TRP A 43 -5.84 -1.88 -2.43
C TRP A 43 -4.37 -2.22 -2.58
N CYS A 44 -3.65 -2.11 -1.46
CA CYS A 44 -2.25 -2.49 -1.37
C CYS A 44 -2.12 -3.62 -0.37
N THR A 45 -1.38 -4.64 -0.74
CA THR A 45 -1.14 -5.79 0.12
C THR A 45 0.33 -5.89 0.40
N TYR A 46 0.69 -6.13 1.66
CA TYR A 46 2.10 -6.29 2.00
C TYR A 46 2.22 -7.14 3.26
N ILE A 47 3.44 -7.57 3.52
CA ILE A 47 3.74 -8.34 4.72
C ILE A 47 4.53 -7.44 5.66
N ASN A 48 4.04 -7.28 6.88
CA ASN A 48 4.73 -6.41 7.84
C ASN A 48 5.91 -7.15 8.47
N LYS A 49 6.60 -6.45 9.38
CA LYS A 49 7.79 -7.00 10.00
C LYS A 49 7.53 -8.29 10.77
N LYS A 50 6.31 -8.45 11.24
CA LYS A 50 5.95 -9.65 12.01
C LYS A 50 5.53 -10.80 11.11
N GLY A 51 5.55 -10.59 9.80
CA GLY A 51 5.16 -11.64 8.88
C GLY A 51 3.67 -11.73 8.62
N HIS A 52 2.92 -10.74 9.07
CA HIS A 52 1.48 -10.75 8.88
C HIS A 52 1.11 -9.99 7.61
N VAL A 53 0.15 -10.53 6.88
CA VAL A 53 -0.34 -9.88 5.68
C VAL A 53 -1.24 -8.72 6.07
N GLN A 54 -0.97 -7.55 5.48
CA GLN A 54 -1.77 -6.36 5.71
C GLN A 54 -2.37 -5.91 4.39
N VAL A 55 -3.62 -5.47 4.45
CA VAL A 55 -4.32 -4.98 3.26
C VAL A 55 -4.82 -3.58 3.56
N ARG A 56 -4.50 -2.65 2.68
CA ARG A 56 -4.94 -1.25 2.82
C ARG A 56 -5.73 -0.86 1.60
N ALA A 57 -6.95 -0.45 1.79
CA ALA A 57 -7.83 -0.06 0.69
C ALA A 57 -7.75 1.44 0.44
N PHE A 58 -7.89 1.81 -0.82
CA PHE A 58 -7.84 3.20 -1.23
C PHE A 58 -9.05 3.53 -2.10
N GLU A 59 -9.48 4.77 -2.01
CA GLU A 59 -10.55 5.27 -2.85
C GLU A 59 -10.26 6.72 -3.19
N ASN A 60 -10.18 7.03 -4.49
CA ASN A 60 -9.91 8.37 -4.99
C ASN A 60 -8.64 8.98 -4.39
N GLY A 61 -7.61 8.15 -4.22
CA GLY A 61 -6.35 8.62 -3.71
C GLY A 61 -6.29 8.76 -2.19
N LYS A 62 -7.32 8.33 -1.51
CA LYS A 62 -7.34 8.39 -0.05
C LYS A 62 -7.42 7.00 0.53
N GLU A 63 -6.64 6.77 1.56
CA GLU A 63 -6.68 5.48 2.23
C GLU A 63 -7.95 5.39 3.05
N ARG A 64 -8.66 4.28 2.87
CA ARG A 64 -9.85 4.01 3.65
C ARG A 64 -9.44 3.29 4.93
N ILE A 65 -9.68 3.93 6.04
CA ILE A 65 -9.39 3.33 7.33
C ILE A 65 -10.65 2.64 7.81
N ASN A 66 -10.55 1.33 7.93
CA ASN A 66 -11.68 0.55 8.40
C ASN A 66 -11.67 0.53 9.92
N LYS A 67 -12.46 1.40 10.51
CA LYS A 67 -12.63 1.41 11.96
C LYS A 67 -13.72 0.41 12.30
N SER A 68 -13.33 -0.65 12.83
CA SER A 68 -14.33 -1.60 13.29
C SER A 68 -15.01 -1.07 14.50
N LYS A 69 -15.49 -1.01 14.70
CA LYS A 69 -16.02 -0.71 15.54
C LYS A 69 -16.05 -0.83 16.51
N GLY A 70 -15.75 -0.88 16.64
CA GLY A 70 -15.70 -0.89 17.38
C GLY A 70 -15.45 -0.55 17.73
N ASN A 71 -15.34 -0.69 17.49
CA ASN A 71 -15.14 -0.37 17.74
C ASN A 71 -15.13 -0.02 17.78
#